data_a40577601d4a915f7d1926b1fa313c7e
#
_entry.id   a40577601d4a915f7d1926b1fa313c7e
#
_cell.length_a   1.000
_cell.length_b   1.000
_cell.length_c   1.000
_cell.angle_alpha   90.00
_cell.angle_beta   90.00
_cell.angle_gamma   90.00
#
_symmetry.space_group_name_H-M   'P 1'
#
loop_
_entity.id
_entity.type
_entity.pdbx_description
1 polymer ?
#
loop_
_entity_poly.entity_id
_entity_poly.type
_entity_poly.pdbx_seq_one_letter_code
_entity_poly.pdbx_strand_id
1 'polypeptide(L)'
;MKLQVLRTQFGKDATNGMLFIDGVFECFTLEDQYQAVKVMHETCIPEGTYDIKFRKTGGFHAKYSDRYKNAHYGMLHLQDVPNFTYILIHSGNTDEHTSGCLIVGETQQDLDLGKDGFIGHSGKAYKKMYAKVAGQLLQGKSVSIEYTTINKLLEGQVDNKAKDHTVLANTVYEKLEEINGNVLIGNAMLKGRLIQ
;
A
#
# COMPACT_ATOMS: atom_id res chain seq x y z
N MET A 1 -3.57 14.08 -7.76
CA MET A 1 -2.78 12.85 -7.61
C MET A 1 -3.66 11.80 -6.95
N LYS A 2 -3.73 10.63 -7.52
CA LYS A 2 -4.48 9.50 -6.97
C LYS A 2 -3.50 8.39 -6.58
N LEU A 3 -3.53 7.98 -5.30
CA LEU A 3 -2.88 6.79 -4.82
C LEU A 3 -3.88 5.63 -4.86
N GLN A 4 -3.41 4.41 -5.13
CA GLN A 4 -4.24 3.20 -5.11
C GLN A 4 -3.49 2.09 -4.38
N VAL A 5 -4.11 1.51 -3.37
CA VAL A 5 -3.65 0.30 -2.71
C VAL A 5 -4.45 -0.87 -3.24
N LEU A 6 -3.76 -1.78 -3.92
CA LEU A 6 -4.32 -3.05 -4.37
C LEU A 6 -3.84 -4.15 -3.41
N ARG A 7 -4.74 -4.68 -2.59
CA ARG A 7 -4.46 -5.81 -1.69
C ARG A 7 -4.44 -7.10 -2.48
N THR A 8 -3.39 -7.87 -2.31
CA THR A 8 -3.14 -9.10 -3.09
C THR A 8 -3.01 -10.35 -2.24
N GLN A 9 -2.68 -10.20 -0.96
CA GLN A 9 -2.44 -11.31 -0.04
C GLN A 9 -3.11 -11.03 1.30
N PHE A 10 -3.88 -11.99 1.79
CA PHE A 10 -4.67 -11.88 3.02
C PHE A 10 -4.18 -12.96 3.97
N GLY A 11 -3.29 -12.58 4.86
CA GLY A 11 -2.74 -13.48 5.85
C GLY A 11 -3.53 -13.47 7.17
N LYS A 12 -3.03 -14.21 8.12
CA LYS A 12 -3.63 -14.34 9.44
C LYS A 12 -3.43 -13.06 10.27
N ASP A 13 -2.25 -12.48 10.18
CA ASP A 13 -1.84 -11.33 11.00
C ASP A 13 -1.69 -10.05 10.16
N ALA A 14 -1.48 -10.18 8.85
CA ALA A 14 -1.24 -9.04 7.97
C ALA A 14 -1.95 -9.14 6.60
N THR A 15 -2.15 -7.98 5.99
CA THR A 15 -2.65 -7.83 4.62
C THR A 15 -1.57 -7.17 3.78
N ASN A 16 -1.10 -7.89 2.77
CA ASN A 16 -0.08 -7.42 1.85
C ASN A 16 -0.70 -6.86 0.57
N GLY A 17 -0.08 -5.83 0.01
CA GLY A 17 -0.55 -5.19 -1.21
C GLY A 17 0.52 -4.40 -1.93
N MET A 18 0.07 -3.64 -2.91
CA MET A 18 0.89 -2.76 -3.74
C MET A 18 0.28 -1.36 -3.77
N LEU A 19 1.13 -0.35 -3.73
CA LEU A 19 0.76 1.05 -3.88
C LEU A 19 1.12 1.54 -5.29
N PHE A 20 0.16 2.17 -5.93
CA PHE A 20 0.34 2.85 -7.20
C PHE A 20 0.10 4.36 -7.01
N ILE A 21 0.83 5.19 -7.76
CA ILE A 21 0.59 6.63 -7.86
C ILE A 21 0.24 6.94 -9.31
N ASP A 22 -0.97 7.44 -9.54
CA ASP A 22 -1.51 7.76 -10.88
C ASP A 22 -1.33 6.58 -11.87
N GLY A 23 -1.57 5.34 -11.38
CA GLY A 23 -1.47 4.10 -12.14
C GLY A 23 -0.07 3.49 -12.25
N VAL A 24 0.98 4.16 -11.75
CA VAL A 24 2.35 3.66 -11.78
C VAL A 24 2.70 3.03 -10.44
N PHE A 25 3.26 1.80 -10.46
CA PHE A 25 3.73 1.13 -9.25
C PHE A 25 4.76 1.97 -8.51
N GLU A 26 4.56 2.14 -7.21
CA GLU A 26 5.46 2.91 -6.36
C GLU A 26 6.21 2.06 -5.34
N CYS A 27 5.49 1.21 -4.60
CA CYS A 27 6.06 0.38 -3.54
C CYS A 27 5.06 -0.69 -3.08
N PHE A 28 5.51 -1.61 -2.25
CA PHE A 28 4.66 -2.57 -1.54
C PHE A 28 4.02 -1.95 -0.30
N THR A 29 2.93 -2.57 0.17
CA THR A 29 2.20 -2.15 1.36
C THR A 29 1.97 -3.31 2.31
N LEU A 30 1.88 -3.00 3.61
CA LEU A 30 1.46 -3.89 4.66
C LEU A 30 0.47 -3.16 5.57
N GLU A 31 -0.60 -3.83 5.91
CA GLU A 31 -1.62 -3.41 6.86
C GLU A 31 -1.87 -4.56 7.85
N ASP A 32 -2.61 -4.29 8.92
CA ASP A 32 -3.16 -5.33 9.80
C ASP A 32 -4.05 -6.31 9.01
N GLN A 33 -4.51 -7.36 9.66
CA GLN A 33 -5.35 -8.39 9.04
C GLN A 33 -6.63 -7.82 8.40
N TYR A 34 -7.06 -8.44 7.32
CA TYR A 34 -8.33 -8.09 6.67
C TYR A 34 -9.51 -8.72 7.43
N GLN A 35 -10.47 -7.90 7.79
CA GLN A 35 -11.76 -8.35 8.33
C GLN A 35 -12.89 -7.55 7.69
N ALA A 36 -14.05 -8.19 7.49
CA ALA A 36 -15.24 -7.56 6.94
C ALA A 36 -15.76 -6.41 7.84
N VAL A 37 -15.62 -6.58 9.15
CA VAL A 37 -15.95 -5.54 10.13
C VAL A 37 -14.65 -4.96 10.70
N LYS A 38 -14.53 -3.64 10.61
CA LYS A 38 -13.36 -2.92 11.11
C LYS A 38 -13.32 -2.95 12.63
N VAL A 39 -12.22 -3.47 13.18
CA VAL A 39 -11.89 -3.43 14.60
C VAL A 39 -10.70 -2.49 14.78
N MET A 40 -10.86 -1.49 15.64
CA MET A 40 -9.83 -0.50 15.91
C MET A 40 -8.55 -1.17 16.42
N HIS A 41 -7.41 -0.81 15.86
CA HIS A 41 -6.08 -1.34 16.17
C HIS A 41 -5.79 -2.79 15.75
N GLU A 42 -6.73 -3.47 15.09
CA GLU A 42 -6.58 -4.89 14.77
C GLU A 42 -6.81 -5.22 13.30
N THR A 43 -7.35 -4.29 12.51
CA THR A 43 -7.72 -4.59 11.12
C THR A 43 -7.24 -3.52 10.14
N CYS A 44 -7.05 -3.93 8.89
CA CYS A 44 -6.66 -3.04 7.80
C CYS A 44 -7.69 -1.93 7.55
N ILE A 45 -7.32 -0.91 6.80
CA ILE A 45 -8.17 0.23 6.44
C ILE A 45 -9.39 -0.27 5.64
N PRO A 46 -10.63 0.19 5.89
CA PRO A 46 -11.78 -0.17 5.07
C PRO A 46 -11.55 0.17 3.59
N GLU A 47 -12.16 -0.64 2.70
CA GLU A 47 -12.18 -0.29 1.28
C GLU A 47 -12.91 1.03 1.07
N GLY A 48 -12.42 1.83 0.13
CA GLY A 48 -12.97 3.16 -0.14
C GLY A 48 -11.92 4.12 -0.65
N THR A 49 -12.32 5.37 -0.80
CA THR A 49 -11.44 6.46 -1.22
C THR A 49 -11.40 7.51 -0.12
N TYR A 50 -10.20 7.91 0.27
CA TYR A 50 -9.95 8.85 1.36
C TYR A 50 -9.04 9.99 0.89
N ASP A 51 -9.35 11.21 1.30
CA ASP A 51 -8.46 12.34 1.09
C ASP A 51 -7.23 12.24 1.99
N ILE A 52 -6.08 12.68 1.49
CA ILE A 52 -4.85 12.77 2.27
C ILE A 52 -4.57 14.24 2.60
N LYS A 53 -4.32 14.53 3.89
CA LYS A 53 -3.88 15.84 4.37
C LYS A 53 -2.67 15.70 5.29
N PHE A 54 -1.97 16.81 5.51
CA PHE A 54 -0.92 16.83 6.53
C PHE A 54 -1.51 16.90 7.95
N ARG A 55 -1.03 15.98 8.82
CA ARG A 55 -1.19 16.06 10.26
C ARG A 55 0.11 16.53 10.90
N LYS A 56 0.08 17.69 11.54
CA LYS A 56 1.25 18.36 12.15
C LYS A 56 1.28 18.23 13.68
N THR A 57 0.65 17.21 14.24
CA THR A 57 0.56 16.97 15.69
C THR A 57 0.69 15.48 16.01
N GLY A 58 1.01 15.16 17.25
CA GLY A 58 1.11 13.79 17.78
C GLY A 58 2.52 13.19 17.70
N GLY A 59 2.69 12.04 18.36
CA GLY A 59 4.00 11.39 18.53
C GLY A 59 4.68 10.98 17.22
N PHE A 60 3.93 10.49 16.25
CA PHE A 60 4.49 10.18 14.92
C PHE A 60 5.03 11.43 14.22
N HIS A 61 4.29 12.56 14.28
CA HIS A 61 4.78 13.80 13.70
C HIS A 61 6.09 14.26 14.36
N ALA A 62 6.17 14.24 15.68
CA ALA A 62 7.38 14.60 16.42
C ALA A 62 8.57 13.70 16.03
N LYS A 63 8.38 12.37 16.04
CA LYS A 63 9.38 11.37 15.66
C LYS A 63 9.89 11.58 14.22
N TYR A 64 8.97 11.86 13.27
CA TYR A 64 9.34 12.05 11.87
C TYR A 64 9.96 13.42 11.61
N SER A 65 9.53 14.46 12.33
CA SER A 65 10.18 15.78 12.30
C SER A 65 11.62 15.69 12.77
N ASP A 66 11.89 14.95 13.83
CA ASP A 66 13.27 14.73 14.29
C ASP A 66 14.09 13.92 13.28
N ARG A 67 13.53 12.84 12.73
CA ARG A 67 14.22 11.94 11.79
C ARG A 67 14.53 12.61 10.45
N TYR A 68 13.60 13.36 9.89
CA TYR A 68 13.66 13.88 8.52
C TYR A 68 13.85 15.39 8.41
N LYS A 69 13.86 16.09 9.57
CA LYS A 69 14.14 17.54 9.66
C LYS A 69 13.30 18.35 8.65
N ASN A 70 13.96 19.17 7.85
CA ASN A 70 13.33 20.06 6.87
C ASN A 70 12.60 19.34 5.72
N ALA A 71 12.76 18.04 5.58
CA ALA A 71 12.04 17.25 4.58
C ALA A 71 10.67 16.73 5.07
N HIS A 72 10.29 16.98 6.33
CA HIS A 72 9.02 16.55 6.90
C HIS A 72 8.09 17.74 7.17
N TYR A 73 6.97 17.80 6.50
CA TYR A 73 5.97 18.86 6.60
C TYR A 73 4.75 18.47 7.45
N GLY A 74 4.60 17.21 7.75
CA GLY A 74 3.50 16.61 8.51
C GLY A 74 3.33 15.14 8.11
N MET A 75 2.68 14.33 8.96
CA MET A 75 2.32 12.96 8.59
C MET A 75 1.24 12.97 7.51
N LEU A 76 1.32 12.04 6.57
CA LEU A 76 0.24 11.79 5.61
C LEU A 76 -0.91 11.12 6.36
N HIS A 77 -2.03 11.83 6.48
CA HIS A 77 -3.19 11.47 7.27
C HIS A 77 -4.41 11.28 6.38
N LEU A 78 -4.98 10.09 6.39
CA LEU A 78 -6.24 9.77 5.71
C LEU A 78 -7.41 10.39 6.48
N GLN A 79 -8.26 11.10 5.75
CA GLN A 79 -9.41 11.80 6.33
C GLN A 79 -10.64 10.89 6.36
N ASP A 80 -11.46 11.03 7.39
CA ASP A 80 -12.81 10.46 7.50
C ASP A 80 -12.87 8.93 7.30
N VAL A 81 -11.85 8.20 7.77
CA VAL A 81 -11.85 6.74 7.73
C VAL A 81 -12.89 6.22 8.74
N PRO A 82 -13.91 5.45 8.30
CA PRO A 82 -14.95 4.94 9.18
C PRO A 82 -14.41 4.16 10.38
N ASN A 83 -14.90 4.47 11.57
CA ASN A 83 -14.52 3.83 12.84
C ASN A 83 -13.04 3.98 13.22
N PHE A 84 -12.33 4.93 12.60
CA PHE A 84 -10.91 5.19 12.89
C PHE A 84 -10.62 6.68 12.98
N THR A 85 -9.76 7.00 13.94
CA THR A 85 -9.12 8.31 14.03
C THR A 85 -7.63 8.14 13.77
N TYR A 86 -7.06 9.12 13.05
CA TYR A 86 -5.61 9.25 12.87
C TYR A 86 -4.93 8.11 12.08
N ILE A 87 -5.56 7.62 11.02
CA ILE A 87 -4.92 6.70 10.09
C ILE A 87 -3.83 7.42 9.29
N LEU A 88 -2.61 6.92 9.40
CA LEU A 88 -1.41 7.51 8.83
C LEU A 88 -0.76 6.56 7.82
N ILE A 89 0.06 7.11 6.93
CA ILE A 89 1.03 6.34 6.16
C ILE A 89 2.38 6.52 6.84
N HIS A 90 3.05 5.42 7.19
CA HIS A 90 4.32 5.49 7.89
C HIS A 90 5.26 4.32 7.55
N SER A 91 6.46 4.30 8.12
CA SER A 91 7.42 3.22 7.99
C SER A 91 7.31 2.22 9.14
N GLY A 92 7.48 0.94 8.83
CA GLY A 92 7.47 -0.19 9.74
C GLY A 92 7.88 -1.45 8.99
N ASN A 93 7.82 -2.62 9.62
CA ASN A 93 8.23 -3.86 8.98
C ASN A 93 7.17 -4.97 9.09
N THR A 94 6.40 -5.00 10.16
CA THR A 94 5.38 -6.02 10.45
C THR A 94 4.08 -5.35 10.92
N ASP A 95 3.01 -6.11 11.03
CA ASP A 95 1.74 -5.75 11.67
C ASP A 95 1.95 -5.13 13.06
N GLU A 96 2.87 -5.65 13.87
CA GLU A 96 3.20 -5.11 15.20
C GLU A 96 3.69 -3.65 15.18
N HIS A 97 4.07 -3.13 14.01
CA HIS A 97 4.47 -1.72 13.84
C HIS A 97 3.32 -0.81 13.43
N THR A 98 2.11 -1.34 13.31
CA THR A 98 0.91 -0.57 12.98
C THR A 98 -0.23 -0.87 13.96
N SER A 99 -1.25 -0.08 13.91
CA SER A 99 -2.51 -0.24 14.64
C SER A 99 -3.63 0.29 13.75
N GLY A 100 -3.72 -0.26 12.53
CA GLY A 100 -4.65 0.11 11.49
C GLY A 100 -4.11 1.14 10.48
N CYS A 101 -2.84 1.55 10.57
CA CYS A 101 -2.19 2.44 9.60
C CYS A 101 -1.60 1.67 8.41
N LEU A 102 -1.27 2.38 7.33
CA LEU A 102 -0.58 1.83 6.18
C LEU A 102 0.94 1.90 6.36
N ILE A 103 1.62 0.76 6.23
CA ILE A 103 3.07 0.68 6.12
C ILE A 103 3.46 0.49 4.65
N VAL A 104 4.56 1.12 4.23
CA VAL A 104 5.11 1.03 2.87
C VAL A 104 6.54 0.49 2.88
N GLY A 105 6.95 -0.23 1.83
CA GLY A 105 8.29 -0.82 1.71
C GLY A 105 8.70 -1.12 0.27
N GLU A 106 10.01 -1.28 0.03
CA GLU A 106 10.53 -1.64 -1.30
C GLU A 106 10.48 -3.14 -1.56
N THR A 107 10.41 -3.97 -0.51
CA THR A 107 10.32 -5.43 -0.63
C THR A 107 9.21 -5.95 0.26
N GLN A 108 8.64 -7.09 -0.12
CA GLN A 108 7.61 -7.80 0.60
C GLN A 108 8.03 -9.26 0.75
N GLN A 109 7.90 -9.84 1.93
CA GLN A 109 8.33 -11.19 2.25
C GLN A 109 7.38 -11.81 3.26
N ASP A 110 7.28 -13.12 3.20
CA ASP A 110 6.69 -13.96 4.23
C ASP A 110 7.85 -14.74 4.87
N LEU A 111 8.27 -14.31 6.05
CA LEU A 111 9.49 -14.81 6.70
C LEU A 111 9.25 -15.82 7.80
N ASP A 112 8.00 -15.96 8.27
CA ASP A 112 7.67 -16.79 9.42
C ASP A 112 6.39 -17.58 9.15
N LEU A 113 6.42 -18.89 9.39
CA LEU A 113 5.25 -19.75 9.27
C LEU A 113 4.20 -19.49 10.38
N GLY A 114 4.59 -18.84 11.45
CA GLY A 114 3.73 -18.49 12.57
C GLY A 114 3.15 -17.09 12.52
N LYS A 115 3.85 -16.18 11.82
CA LYS A 115 3.44 -14.77 11.60
C LYS A 115 3.63 -14.42 10.15
N ASP A 116 2.60 -13.94 9.51
CA ASP A 116 2.68 -13.54 8.10
C ASP A 116 2.90 -12.03 7.93
N GLY A 117 3.52 -11.71 6.82
CA GLY A 117 3.73 -10.35 6.40
C GLY A 117 4.96 -9.65 6.99
N PHE A 118 5.94 -9.44 6.10
CA PHE A 118 7.08 -8.57 6.37
C PHE A 118 7.32 -7.64 5.19
N ILE A 119 7.62 -6.38 5.48
CA ILE A 119 7.97 -5.38 4.47
C ILE A 119 9.36 -4.81 4.75
N GLY A 120 10.23 -4.83 3.76
CA GLY A 120 11.61 -4.39 3.87
C GLY A 120 11.87 -3.02 3.28
N HIS A 121 12.99 -2.42 3.67
CA HIS A 121 13.43 -1.09 3.22
C HIS A 121 12.37 0.02 3.34
N SER A 122 11.53 -0.09 4.36
CA SER A 122 10.34 0.74 4.56
C SER A 122 10.66 2.24 4.66
N GLY A 123 11.73 2.61 5.38
CA GLY A 123 12.16 4.01 5.47
C GLY A 123 12.56 4.63 4.13
N LYS A 124 13.08 3.82 3.20
CA LYS A 124 13.48 4.26 1.85
C LYS A 124 12.25 4.46 0.97
N ALA A 125 11.34 3.47 0.96
CA ALA A 125 10.06 3.57 0.26
C ALA A 125 9.25 4.77 0.75
N TYR A 126 9.15 4.93 2.09
CA TYR A 126 8.45 6.06 2.69
C TYR A 126 8.99 7.41 2.20
N LYS A 127 10.30 7.62 2.23
CA LYS A 127 10.91 8.88 1.77
C LYS A 127 10.56 9.18 0.32
N LYS A 128 10.68 8.18 -0.55
CA LYS A 128 10.42 8.32 -2.00
C LYS A 128 8.95 8.66 -2.27
N MET A 129 8.02 7.90 -1.70
CA MET A 129 6.59 8.12 -1.81
C MET A 129 6.18 9.46 -1.18
N TYR A 130 6.66 9.74 0.05
CA TYR A 130 6.37 10.96 0.78
C TYR A 130 6.76 12.22 -0.01
N ALA A 131 7.94 12.25 -0.62
CA ALA A 131 8.39 13.41 -1.39
C ALA A 131 7.43 13.75 -2.54
N LYS A 132 6.89 12.74 -3.23
CA LYS A 132 5.91 12.93 -4.31
C LYS A 132 4.58 13.48 -3.79
N VAL A 133 4.03 12.84 -2.74
CA VAL A 133 2.75 13.21 -2.14
C VAL A 133 2.81 14.58 -1.48
N ALA A 134 3.84 14.81 -0.66
CA ALA A 134 4.03 16.09 0.02
C ALA A 134 4.22 17.24 -0.99
N GLY A 135 4.93 17.01 -2.08
CA GLY A 135 5.09 17.99 -3.15
C GLY A 135 3.76 18.43 -3.77
N GLN A 136 2.79 17.54 -3.92
CA GLN A 136 1.45 17.89 -4.40
C GLN A 136 0.65 18.66 -3.35
N LEU A 137 0.67 18.19 -2.11
CA LEU A 137 -0.04 18.84 -1.00
C LEU A 137 0.48 20.26 -0.74
N LEU A 138 1.79 20.47 -0.83
CA LEU A 138 2.41 21.80 -0.66
C LEU A 138 2.05 22.78 -1.79
N GLN A 139 1.72 22.26 -2.99
CA GLN A 139 1.17 23.05 -4.09
C GLN A 139 -0.34 23.31 -3.96
N GLY A 140 -0.96 22.90 -2.86
CA GLY A 140 -2.41 23.03 -2.66
C GLY A 140 -3.26 22.11 -3.51
N LYS A 141 -2.65 21.08 -4.13
CA LYS A 141 -3.37 20.11 -4.97
C LYS A 141 -3.99 19.01 -4.10
N SER A 142 -5.16 18.52 -4.53
CA SER A 142 -5.81 17.39 -3.89
C SER A 142 -5.01 16.10 -4.11
N VAL A 143 -4.96 15.29 -3.05
CA VAL A 143 -4.39 13.93 -3.09
C VAL A 143 -5.38 13.00 -2.41
N SER A 144 -5.72 11.91 -3.06
CA SER A 144 -6.58 10.86 -2.52
C SER A 144 -5.89 9.50 -2.57
N ILE A 145 -6.36 8.58 -1.74
CA ILE A 145 -5.94 7.17 -1.72
C ILE A 145 -7.16 6.27 -1.77
N GLU A 146 -7.17 5.32 -2.67
CA GLU A 146 -8.20 4.31 -2.83
C GLU A 146 -7.68 2.95 -2.36
N TYR A 147 -8.50 2.21 -1.63
CA TYR A 147 -8.23 0.84 -1.20
C TYR A 147 -9.19 -0.12 -1.88
N THR A 148 -8.64 -1.13 -2.54
CA THR A 148 -9.39 -2.22 -3.18
C THR A 148 -8.65 -3.55 -3.04
N THR A 149 -9.34 -4.65 -3.35
CA THR A 149 -8.77 -6.00 -3.36
C THR A 149 -8.62 -6.51 -4.78
N ILE A 150 -7.68 -7.43 -4.99
CA ILE A 150 -7.53 -8.10 -6.28
C ILE A 150 -8.81 -8.86 -6.67
N ASN A 151 -9.49 -9.48 -5.71
CA ASN A 151 -10.75 -10.19 -5.96
C ASN A 151 -11.81 -9.27 -6.53
N LYS A 152 -12.00 -8.09 -5.93
CA LYS A 152 -12.98 -7.10 -6.41
C LYS A 152 -12.62 -6.54 -7.79
N LEU A 153 -11.32 -6.36 -8.06
CA LEU A 153 -10.86 -5.96 -9.39
C LEU A 153 -11.21 -7.01 -10.44
N LEU A 154 -11.04 -8.30 -10.10
CA LEU A 154 -11.34 -9.44 -10.98
C LEU A 154 -12.86 -9.61 -11.17
N GLU A 155 -13.65 -9.50 -10.11
CA GLU A 155 -15.13 -9.55 -10.17
C GLU A 155 -15.69 -8.47 -11.11
N GLY A 156 -15.24 -7.22 -10.99
CA GLY A 156 -15.66 -6.13 -11.86
C GLY A 156 -15.31 -6.32 -13.34
N GLN A 157 -14.35 -7.20 -13.66
CA GLN A 157 -14.00 -7.56 -15.03
C GLN A 157 -14.81 -8.77 -15.55
N VAL A 158 -15.19 -9.70 -14.67
CA VAL A 158 -16.01 -10.86 -15.01
C VAL A 158 -17.42 -10.44 -15.42
N ASP A 159 -18.03 -9.47 -14.74
CA ASP A 159 -19.37 -8.95 -15.08
C ASP A 159 -19.41 -8.29 -16.46
N ASN A 160 -18.29 -7.82 -16.98
CA ASN A 160 -18.21 -7.18 -18.29
C ASN A 160 -17.80 -8.14 -19.44
N LYS A 161 -17.28 -9.33 -19.16
CA LYS A 161 -16.79 -10.29 -20.17
C LYS A 161 -16.91 -11.74 -19.68
N ALA A 162 -18.11 -12.14 -19.29
CA ALA A 162 -18.36 -13.50 -18.78
C ALA A 162 -17.88 -14.60 -19.74
N LYS A 163 -17.19 -15.59 -19.17
CA LYS A 163 -17.02 -16.99 -19.59
C LYS A 163 -15.66 -17.46 -20.12
N ASP A 164 -14.62 -16.64 -20.17
CA ASP A 164 -13.32 -17.22 -20.57
C ASP A 164 -12.27 -17.05 -19.47
N HIS A 165 -11.98 -18.13 -18.75
CA HIS A 165 -10.92 -18.21 -17.75
C HIS A 165 -9.55 -17.81 -18.31
N THR A 166 -9.33 -17.98 -19.61
CA THR A 166 -8.12 -17.61 -20.32
C THR A 166 -7.96 -16.08 -20.38
N VAL A 167 -9.06 -15.35 -20.61
CA VAL A 167 -9.04 -13.87 -20.65
C VAL A 167 -8.71 -13.31 -19.26
N LEU A 168 -9.27 -13.91 -18.20
CA LEU A 168 -8.99 -13.49 -16.83
C LEU A 168 -7.53 -13.72 -16.47
N ALA A 169 -7.00 -14.91 -16.77
CA ALA A 169 -5.60 -15.24 -16.55
C ALA A 169 -4.66 -14.28 -17.32
N ASN A 170 -4.97 -13.99 -18.56
CA ASN A 170 -4.19 -13.07 -19.39
C ASN A 170 -4.24 -11.65 -18.84
N THR A 171 -5.39 -11.17 -18.39
CA THR A 171 -5.51 -9.82 -17.80
C THR A 171 -4.71 -9.68 -16.51
N VAL A 172 -4.73 -10.70 -15.65
CA VAL A 172 -3.89 -10.73 -14.44
C VAL A 172 -2.41 -10.79 -14.82
N TYR A 173 -2.07 -11.59 -15.81
CA TYR A 173 -0.71 -11.73 -16.30
C TYR A 173 -0.19 -10.41 -16.90
N GLU A 174 -0.99 -9.76 -17.75
CA GLU A 174 -0.64 -8.45 -18.33
C GLU A 174 -0.45 -7.37 -17.25
N LYS A 175 -1.32 -7.34 -16.23
CA LYS A 175 -1.17 -6.44 -15.09
C LYS A 175 0.08 -6.72 -14.26
N LEU A 176 0.40 -7.99 -14.06
CA LEU A 176 1.63 -8.40 -13.38
C LEU A 176 2.88 -8.09 -14.22
N GLU A 177 2.82 -8.25 -15.53
CA GLU A 177 3.90 -7.89 -16.46
C GLU A 177 4.08 -6.35 -16.52
N GLU A 178 3.00 -5.58 -16.53
CA GLU A 178 3.05 -4.12 -16.43
C GLU A 178 3.72 -3.68 -15.11
N ILE A 179 3.35 -4.33 -14.00
CA ILE A 179 3.98 -4.12 -12.69
C ILE A 179 5.44 -4.52 -12.72
N ASN A 180 5.77 -5.70 -13.25
CA ASN A 180 7.14 -6.20 -13.37
C ASN A 180 7.98 -5.37 -14.34
N GLY A 181 7.42 -4.91 -15.45
CA GLY A 181 8.08 -4.01 -16.38
C GLY A 181 8.53 -2.71 -15.72
N ASN A 182 7.76 -2.22 -14.75
CA ASN A 182 8.09 -1.04 -13.95
C ASN A 182 9.00 -1.34 -12.74
N VAL A 183 9.10 -2.62 -12.31
CA VAL A 183 9.95 -3.08 -11.18
C VAL A 183 11.32 -3.55 -11.66
N LEU A 184 11.47 -3.87 -12.94
CA LEU A 184 12.68 -4.51 -13.52
C LEU A 184 13.94 -3.64 -13.59
N ILE A 185 14.00 -2.51 -12.95
CA ILE A 185 15.28 -1.82 -12.75
C ILE A 185 16.09 -2.40 -11.56
N GLY A 186 15.58 -3.46 -10.91
CA GLY A 186 16.22 -4.01 -9.70
C GLY A 186 16.48 -5.51 -9.63
N ASN A 187 15.87 -6.37 -10.45
CA ASN A 187 16.03 -7.82 -10.27
C ASN A 187 16.06 -8.63 -11.57
N ALA A 188 17.22 -8.68 -12.17
CA ALA A 188 17.53 -9.61 -13.28
C ALA A 188 17.52 -11.11 -12.87
N MET A 189 17.14 -11.45 -11.65
CA MET A 189 17.25 -12.83 -11.12
C MET A 189 15.98 -13.68 -11.20
N LEU A 190 14.83 -13.16 -11.59
CA LEU A 190 13.60 -13.96 -11.68
C LEU A 190 13.35 -14.59 -13.05
N LYS A 191 13.99 -14.11 -14.12
CA LYS A 191 13.88 -14.73 -15.47
C LYS A 191 14.55 -16.08 -15.63
N GLY A 192 15.38 -16.53 -14.69
CA GLY A 192 16.12 -17.80 -14.78
C GLY A 192 15.46 -19.00 -14.10
N ARG A 193 14.29 -18.85 -13.42
CA ARG A 193 13.69 -19.95 -12.65
C ARG A 193 12.28 -20.37 -13.08
N LEU A 194 11.73 -19.80 -14.14
CA LEU A 194 10.42 -20.18 -14.69
C LEU A 194 10.50 -20.95 -16.00
N ILE A 195 11.72 -21.35 -16.41
CA ILE A 195 11.93 -22.23 -17.56
C ILE A 195 12.88 -23.35 -17.11
N GLN A 196 12.42 -24.22 -16.24
CA GLN A 196 12.89 -25.60 -16.09
C GLN A 196 11.75 -26.45 -15.54
#